data_ac344f93282670754bbbf21338396c68
#
_entry.id   ac344f93282670754bbbf21338396c68
#
_cell.length_a   1.000
_cell.length_b   1.000
_cell.length_c   1.000
_cell.angle_alpha   90.00
_cell.angle_beta   90.00
_cell.angle_gamma   90.00
#
_symmetry.space_group_name_H-M   'P 1'
#
loop_
_entity.id
_entity.type
_entity.pdbx_description
1 polymer ?
#
loop_
_entity_poly.entity_id
_entity_poly.type
_entity_poly.pdbx_seq_one_letter_code
_entity_poly.pdbx_strand_id
1 'polypeptide(L)'
;FDEFVKECGNQNNWTESTYEKFAAVKNHLKEFKEDLTFEYFNEFGLNEYVNFLRDKKDMRNSTIGKQMGFLKWFLRWSFKKDYHQNIAYDTFKPKLKTTPKKVIFLTWEELNRLKDYQIPKDKQYLERVRDVFLFCCFTSLRYSDVRNLKRSDVKSDHIEVTTVKTADSLSIELNKYSKAILEKYKDIHFENHMALPVISNQKMNDYLKELGELAEINEPIRETYYKGNERIDEVTPKYALLSTHAGRRTFICNALALGI
;
A
#
# COMPACT_ATOMS: atom_id res chain seq x y z
N PHE A 1 -8.61 9.81 -23.84
CA PHE A 1 -8.23 9.31 -22.51
C PHE A 1 -8.69 10.26 -21.38
N ASP A 2 -8.59 11.57 -21.58
CA ASP A 2 -8.97 12.57 -20.58
C ASP A 2 -10.47 12.56 -20.25
N GLU A 3 -11.30 12.32 -21.24
CA GLU A 3 -12.75 12.15 -21.07
C GLU A 3 -13.05 10.93 -20.18
N PHE A 4 -12.39 9.79 -20.43
CA PHE A 4 -12.48 8.60 -19.58
C PHE A 4 -12.10 8.91 -18.14
N VAL A 5 -10.97 9.58 -17.92
CA VAL A 5 -10.48 9.92 -16.57
C VAL A 5 -11.48 10.83 -15.85
N LYS A 6 -12.03 11.83 -16.57
CA LYS A 6 -13.02 12.76 -16.01
C LYS A 6 -14.34 12.05 -15.67
N GLU A 7 -14.88 11.28 -16.61
CA GLU A 7 -16.17 10.60 -16.41
C GLU A 7 -16.09 9.50 -15.34
N CYS A 8 -15.15 8.56 -15.51
CA CYS A 8 -14.99 7.46 -14.55
C CYS A 8 -14.52 7.93 -13.19
N GLY A 9 -13.69 8.98 -13.13
CA GLY A 9 -13.25 9.58 -11.89
C GLY A 9 -14.40 10.15 -11.08
N ASN A 10 -15.30 10.89 -11.73
CA ASN A 10 -16.50 11.43 -11.10
C ASN A 10 -17.49 10.34 -10.71
N GLN A 11 -17.77 9.39 -11.60
CA GLN A 11 -18.72 8.30 -11.33
C GLN A 11 -18.30 7.38 -10.17
N ASN A 12 -16.98 7.15 -10.04
CA ASN A 12 -16.45 6.23 -9.03
C ASN A 12 -15.79 6.96 -7.84
N ASN A 13 -15.92 8.29 -7.75
CA ASN A 13 -15.34 9.11 -6.69
C ASN A 13 -13.85 8.77 -6.46
N TRP A 14 -13.04 8.82 -7.53
CA TRP A 14 -11.63 8.45 -7.45
C TRP A 14 -10.87 9.35 -6.49
N THR A 15 -9.99 8.73 -5.71
CA THR A 15 -9.00 9.45 -4.92
C THR A 15 -7.88 9.98 -5.83
N GLU A 16 -7.16 11.01 -5.36
CA GLU A 16 -5.98 11.57 -6.05
C GLU A 16 -5.00 10.48 -6.50
N SER A 17 -4.69 9.55 -5.62
CA SER A 17 -3.82 8.39 -5.93
C SER A 17 -4.36 7.50 -7.07
N THR A 18 -5.65 7.50 -7.37
CA THR A 18 -6.21 6.80 -8.52
C THR A 18 -6.03 7.61 -9.79
N TYR A 19 -6.22 8.92 -9.73
CA TYR A 19 -5.92 9.82 -10.84
C TYR A 19 -4.44 9.74 -11.25
N GLU A 20 -3.52 9.74 -10.30
CA GLU A 20 -2.07 9.56 -10.55
C GLU A 20 -1.74 8.26 -11.30
N LYS A 21 -2.41 7.15 -10.95
CA LYS A 21 -2.20 5.85 -11.64
C LYS A 21 -2.62 5.94 -13.12
N PHE A 22 -3.76 6.58 -13.41
CA PHE A 22 -4.20 6.76 -14.79
C PHE A 22 -3.36 7.80 -15.53
N ALA A 23 -2.88 8.83 -14.87
CA ALA A 23 -1.91 9.75 -15.46
C ALA A 23 -0.60 9.02 -15.86
N ALA A 24 -0.10 8.11 -15.03
CA ALA A 24 1.04 7.27 -15.37
C ALA A 24 0.76 6.38 -16.59
N VAL A 25 -0.42 5.75 -16.68
CA VAL A 25 -0.82 4.97 -17.86
C VAL A 25 -0.84 5.84 -19.11
N LYS A 26 -1.46 7.02 -19.03
CA LYS A 26 -1.51 7.99 -20.16
C LYS A 26 -0.11 8.37 -20.66
N ASN A 27 0.80 8.63 -19.71
CA ASN A 27 2.19 8.98 -20.05
C ASN A 27 2.91 7.80 -20.71
N HIS A 28 2.75 6.58 -20.21
CA HIS A 28 3.33 5.39 -20.84
C HIS A 28 2.79 5.16 -22.26
N LEU A 29 1.50 5.40 -22.49
CA LEU A 29 0.91 5.27 -23.83
C LEU A 29 1.49 6.30 -24.80
N LYS A 30 1.64 7.56 -24.39
CA LYS A 30 2.27 8.62 -25.20
C LYS A 30 3.72 8.32 -25.52
N GLU A 31 4.50 7.82 -24.57
CA GLU A 31 5.90 7.43 -24.79
C GLU A 31 6.02 6.17 -25.63
N PHE A 32 5.05 5.27 -25.58
CA PHE A 32 5.04 4.05 -26.36
C PHE A 32 4.89 4.34 -27.84
N LYS A 33 3.92 5.17 -28.21
CA LYS A 33 3.64 5.52 -29.59
C LYS A 33 2.84 6.83 -29.69
N GLU A 34 3.34 7.78 -30.47
CA GLU A 34 2.72 9.11 -30.63
C GLU A 34 1.34 9.02 -31.30
N ASP A 35 1.26 8.29 -32.43
CA ASP A 35 0.04 8.14 -33.25
C ASP A 35 -0.72 6.85 -32.86
N LEU A 36 -1.03 6.68 -31.58
CA LEU A 36 -1.69 5.48 -31.08
C LEU A 36 -3.20 5.52 -31.37
N THR A 37 -3.70 4.55 -32.14
CA THR A 37 -5.13 4.38 -32.44
C THR A 37 -5.72 3.18 -31.69
N PHE A 38 -7.05 3.09 -31.63
CA PHE A 38 -7.73 1.94 -31.00
C PHE A 38 -7.50 0.63 -31.77
N GLU A 39 -7.36 0.68 -33.10
CA GLU A 39 -7.09 -0.46 -33.97
C GLU A 39 -5.71 -1.07 -33.68
N TYR A 40 -4.77 -0.25 -33.21
CA TYR A 40 -3.44 -0.72 -32.84
C TYR A 40 -3.47 -1.68 -31.65
N PHE A 41 -4.46 -1.60 -30.77
CA PHE A 41 -4.62 -2.50 -29.63
C PHE A 41 -5.22 -3.88 -30.02
N ASN A 42 -4.85 -4.41 -31.18
CA ASN A 42 -5.01 -5.81 -31.52
C ASN A 42 -4.01 -6.66 -30.70
N GLU A 43 -4.01 -7.98 -30.88
CA GLU A 43 -3.13 -8.88 -30.13
C GLU A 43 -1.63 -8.51 -30.30
N PHE A 44 -1.22 -8.13 -31.50
CA PHE A 44 0.15 -7.70 -31.78
C PHE A 44 0.49 -6.42 -31.00
N GLY A 45 -0.29 -5.37 -31.13
CA GLY A 45 -0.03 -4.07 -30.47
C GLY A 45 -0.09 -4.16 -28.94
N LEU A 46 -0.97 -5.01 -28.40
CA LEU A 46 -1.00 -5.28 -26.96
C LEU A 46 0.28 -5.99 -26.47
N ASN A 47 0.81 -6.94 -27.26
CA ASN A 47 2.11 -7.57 -26.95
C ASN A 47 3.26 -6.56 -27.04
N GLU A 48 3.28 -5.69 -28.07
CA GLU A 48 4.29 -4.64 -28.21
C GLU A 48 4.26 -3.68 -27.00
N TYR A 49 3.08 -3.32 -26.52
CA TYR A 49 2.97 -2.49 -25.33
C TYR A 49 3.48 -3.20 -24.06
N VAL A 50 3.20 -4.49 -23.92
CA VAL A 50 3.78 -5.31 -22.83
C VAL A 50 5.30 -5.32 -22.91
N ASN A 51 5.87 -5.52 -24.11
CA ASN A 51 7.32 -5.49 -24.35
C ASN A 51 7.90 -4.10 -24.02
N PHE A 52 7.25 -3.02 -24.42
CA PHE A 52 7.65 -1.65 -24.08
C PHE A 52 7.71 -1.45 -22.53
N LEU A 53 6.67 -1.87 -21.81
CA LEU A 53 6.63 -1.75 -20.35
C LEU A 53 7.74 -2.56 -19.68
N ARG A 54 8.09 -3.72 -20.24
CA ARG A 54 9.18 -4.55 -19.74
C ARG A 54 10.55 -3.96 -20.08
N ASP A 55 10.80 -3.66 -21.36
CA ASP A 55 12.14 -3.45 -21.89
C ASP A 55 12.57 -1.97 -21.80
N LYS A 56 11.62 -1.03 -21.93
CA LYS A 56 11.90 0.42 -21.85
C LYS A 56 11.57 1.00 -20.48
N LYS A 57 10.58 0.46 -19.78
CA LYS A 57 10.19 0.94 -18.43
C LYS A 57 10.72 0.06 -17.29
N ASP A 58 11.44 -1.00 -17.63
CA ASP A 58 12.07 -1.95 -16.68
C ASP A 58 11.09 -2.48 -15.61
N MET A 59 9.84 -2.73 -15.99
CA MET A 59 8.79 -3.12 -15.04
C MET A 59 8.82 -4.61 -14.73
N ARG A 60 8.58 -4.93 -13.45
CA ARG A 60 8.28 -6.31 -13.02
C ARG A 60 6.97 -6.78 -13.63
N ASN A 61 6.85 -8.08 -13.94
CA ASN A 61 5.64 -8.68 -14.53
C ASN A 61 4.35 -8.35 -13.75
N SER A 62 4.41 -8.33 -12.41
CA SER A 62 3.26 -7.96 -11.58
C SER A 62 2.83 -6.49 -11.75
N THR A 63 3.76 -5.59 -12.07
CA THR A 63 3.46 -4.19 -12.38
C THR A 63 2.86 -4.06 -13.78
N ILE A 64 3.43 -4.76 -14.77
CA ILE A 64 2.89 -4.83 -16.14
C ILE A 64 1.44 -5.32 -16.11
N GLY A 65 1.15 -6.39 -15.34
CA GLY A 65 -0.21 -6.90 -15.20
C GLY A 65 -1.21 -5.84 -14.68
N LYS A 66 -0.78 -4.98 -13.75
CA LYS A 66 -1.60 -3.86 -13.26
C LYS A 66 -1.80 -2.77 -14.32
N GLN A 67 -0.74 -2.40 -15.05
CA GLN A 67 -0.81 -1.42 -16.14
C GLN A 67 -1.77 -1.91 -17.24
N MET A 68 -1.68 -3.19 -17.60
CA MET A 68 -2.61 -3.81 -18.55
C MET A 68 -4.07 -3.80 -18.03
N GLY A 69 -4.28 -3.98 -16.73
CA GLY A 69 -5.60 -3.87 -16.11
C GLY A 69 -6.20 -2.47 -16.26
N PHE A 70 -5.42 -1.41 -16.04
CA PHE A 70 -5.84 -0.02 -16.23
C PHE A 70 -6.11 0.30 -17.69
N LEU A 71 -5.23 -0.14 -18.61
CA LEU A 71 -5.43 0.02 -20.06
C LEU A 71 -6.74 -0.66 -20.50
N LYS A 72 -6.97 -1.90 -20.06
CA LYS A 72 -8.21 -2.63 -20.39
C LYS A 72 -9.46 -1.93 -19.87
N TRP A 73 -9.38 -1.28 -18.71
CA TRP A 73 -10.50 -0.49 -18.21
C TRP A 73 -10.82 0.68 -19.14
N PHE A 74 -9.81 1.41 -19.59
CA PHE A 74 -9.98 2.48 -20.57
C PHE A 74 -10.56 1.95 -21.91
N LEU A 75 -10.01 0.86 -22.47
CA LEU A 75 -10.48 0.28 -23.72
C LEU A 75 -11.92 -0.25 -23.62
N ARG A 76 -12.29 -0.82 -22.47
CA ARG A 76 -13.67 -1.27 -22.24
C ARG A 76 -14.65 -0.11 -22.11
N TRP A 77 -14.25 0.99 -21.47
CA TRP A 77 -15.05 2.19 -21.41
C TRP A 77 -15.24 2.81 -22.81
N SER A 78 -14.18 2.94 -23.58
CA SER A 78 -14.22 3.52 -24.93
C SER A 78 -15.03 2.65 -25.91
N PHE A 79 -14.96 1.33 -25.79
CA PHE A 79 -15.82 0.42 -26.53
C PHE A 79 -17.33 0.65 -26.21
N LYS A 80 -17.67 0.80 -24.94
CA LYS A 80 -19.05 1.11 -24.52
C LYS A 80 -19.56 2.47 -24.99
N LYS A 81 -18.66 3.36 -25.36
CA LYS A 81 -18.96 4.70 -25.92
C LYS A 81 -18.95 4.69 -27.46
N ASP A 82 -18.84 3.52 -28.09
CA ASP A 82 -18.78 3.36 -29.54
C ASP A 82 -17.59 4.08 -30.22
N TYR A 83 -16.50 4.35 -29.46
CA TYR A 83 -15.28 4.97 -30.05
C TYR A 83 -14.48 3.99 -30.89
N HIS A 84 -14.70 2.68 -30.72
CA HIS A 84 -14.10 1.61 -31.52
C HIS A 84 -14.90 0.31 -31.40
N GLN A 85 -14.62 -0.63 -32.32
CA GLN A 85 -15.22 -1.98 -32.31
C GLN A 85 -14.17 -3.07 -31.99
N ASN A 86 -12.96 -2.69 -31.59
CA ASN A 86 -11.89 -3.63 -31.27
C ASN A 86 -12.17 -4.30 -29.92
N ILE A 87 -12.26 -5.64 -29.90
CA ILE A 87 -12.49 -6.47 -28.69
C ILE A 87 -11.26 -7.30 -28.28
N ALA A 88 -10.15 -7.21 -29.01
CA ALA A 88 -8.96 -8.02 -28.77
C ALA A 88 -8.40 -7.84 -27.33
N TYR A 89 -8.52 -6.63 -26.76
CA TYR A 89 -8.09 -6.36 -25.40
C TYR A 89 -8.80 -7.20 -24.34
N ASP A 90 -10.02 -7.64 -24.56
CA ASP A 90 -10.80 -8.36 -23.55
C ASP A 90 -10.31 -9.80 -23.38
N THR A 91 -10.03 -10.47 -24.48
CA THR A 91 -9.50 -11.84 -24.53
C THR A 91 -7.99 -11.91 -24.30
N PHE A 92 -7.26 -10.83 -24.59
CA PHE A 92 -5.81 -10.79 -24.45
C PHE A 92 -5.37 -11.05 -23.01
N LYS A 93 -4.53 -12.05 -22.80
CA LYS A 93 -3.93 -12.39 -21.52
C LYS A 93 -2.41 -12.52 -21.68
N PRO A 94 -1.63 -11.49 -21.29
CA PRO A 94 -0.18 -11.59 -21.38
C PRO A 94 0.33 -12.74 -20.53
N LYS A 95 1.24 -13.55 -21.08
CA LYS A 95 1.88 -14.67 -20.36
C LYS A 95 2.95 -14.11 -19.40
N LEU A 96 2.52 -13.58 -18.28
CA LEU A 96 3.38 -12.98 -17.25
C LEU A 96 3.54 -13.94 -16.08
N LYS A 97 4.73 -14.49 -15.90
CA LYS A 97 5.06 -15.26 -14.69
C LYS A 97 5.07 -14.31 -13.49
N THR A 98 4.37 -14.68 -12.43
CA THR A 98 4.35 -13.92 -11.17
C THR A 98 4.52 -14.87 -9.99
N THR A 99 5.09 -14.36 -8.91
CA THR A 99 5.18 -15.05 -7.62
C THR A 99 4.21 -14.43 -6.62
N PRO A 100 3.69 -15.19 -5.68
CA PRO A 100 2.95 -14.63 -4.54
C PRO A 100 3.83 -13.62 -3.79
N LYS A 101 3.25 -12.49 -3.41
CA LYS A 101 3.96 -11.48 -2.63
C LYS A 101 4.18 -12.00 -1.21
N LYS A 102 5.43 -11.94 -0.72
CA LYS A 102 5.75 -12.29 0.66
C LYS A 102 5.07 -11.33 1.63
N VAL A 103 4.47 -11.88 2.68
CA VAL A 103 3.85 -11.09 3.75
C VAL A 103 4.93 -10.69 4.73
N ILE A 104 5.18 -9.39 4.87
CA ILE A 104 6.13 -8.84 5.84
C ILE A 104 5.35 -8.44 7.09
N PHE A 105 5.74 -9.03 8.22
CA PHE A 105 5.18 -8.78 9.54
C PHE A 105 6.27 -9.01 10.61
N LEU A 106 6.07 -8.53 11.81
CA LEU A 106 6.97 -8.78 12.95
C LEU A 106 6.51 -10.01 13.72
N THR A 107 7.44 -10.92 14.02
CA THR A 107 7.19 -11.97 15.01
C THR A 107 6.96 -11.35 16.40
N TRP A 108 6.48 -12.13 17.36
CA TRP A 108 6.27 -11.62 18.71
C TRP A 108 7.57 -11.14 19.38
N GLU A 109 8.69 -11.84 19.15
CA GLU A 109 10.01 -11.45 19.62
C GLU A 109 10.47 -10.14 18.99
N GLU A 110 10.32 -9.98 17.68
CA GLU A 110 10.68 -8.75 16.97
C GLU A 110 9.81 -7.58 17.40
N LEU A 111 8.51 -7.80 17.60
CA LEU A 111 7.58 -6.78 18.08
C LEU A 111 7.97 -6.29 19.48
N ASN A 112 8.32 -7.21 20.39
CA ASN A 112 8.80 -6.85 21.72
C ASN A 112 10.15 -6.12 21.66
N ARG A 113 11.08 -6.57 20.81
CA ARG A 113 12.37 -5.89 20.61
C ARG A 113 12.18 -4.45 20.14
N LEU A 114 11.29 -4.23 19.18
CA LEU A 114 10.97 -2.88 18.70
C LEU A 114 10.31 -2.03 19.78
N LYS A 115 9.37 -2.62 20.55
CA LYS A 115 8.64 -1.95 21.64
C LYS A 115 9.59 -1.50 22.75
N ASP A 116 10.51 -2.37 23.15
CA ASP A 116 11.38 -2.16 24.32
C ASP A 116 12.71 -1.48 23.96
N TYR A 117 12.94 -1.21 22.65
CA TYR A 117 14.15 -0.55 22.18
C TYR A 117 14.33 0.84 22.81
N GLN A 118 15.52 1.09 23.37
CA GLN A 118 15.86 2.38 23.97
C GLN A 118 16.30 3.35 22.88
N ILE A 119 15.41 4.25 22.51
CA ILE A 119 15.65 5.24 21.43
C ILE A 119 16.71 6.26 21.91
N PRO A 120 17.79 6.48 21.14
CA PRO A 120 18.82 7.47 21.45
C PRO A 120 18.25 8.89 21.58
N LYS A 121 18.89 9.72 22.43
CA LYS A 121 18.41 11.08 22.70
C LYS A 121 18.32 11.98 21.46
N ASP A 122 19.23 11.80 20.53
CA ASP A 122 19.26 12.52 19.25
C ASP A 122 18.22 12.05 18.23
N LYS A 123 17.56 10.90 18.49
CA LYS A 123 16.57 10.28 17.61
C LYS A 123 15.16 10.21 18.22
N GLN A 124 14.81 11.07 19.14
CA GLN A 124 13.52 11.05 19.85
C GLN A 124 12.30 11.17 18.93
N TYR A 125 12.50 11.69 17.71
CA TYR A 125 11.44 11.70 16.69
C TYR A 125 10.93 10.29 16.30
N LEU A 126 11.74 9.23 16.53
CA LEU A 126 11.36 7.84 16.26
C LEU A 126 10.35 7.32 17.30
N GLU A 127 10.26 7.93 18.48
CA GLU A 127 9.35 7.47 19.53
C GLU A 127 7.89 7.53 19.09
N ARG A 128 7.46 8.63 18.51
CA ARG A 128 6.10 8.77 17.95
C ARG A 128 5.83 7.78 16.80
N VAL A 129 6.85 7.48 15.99
CA VAL A 129 6.75 6.52 14.90
C VAL A 129 6.55 5.11 15.46
N ARG A 130 7.34 4.74 16.46
CA ARG A 130 7.19 3.49 17.20
C ARG A 130 5.79 3.33 17.78
N ASP A 131 5.33 4.33 18.51
CA ASP A 131 4.05 4.27 19.21
C ASP A 131 2.86 4.16 18.24
N VAL A 132 2.86 4.94 17.16
CA VAL A 132 1.83 4.84 16.11
C VAL A 132 1.87 3.47 15.40
N PHE A 133 3.06 2.96 15.10
CA PHE A 133 3.20 1.64 14.49
C PHE A 133 2.75 0.50 15.43
N LEU A 134 3.15 0.55 16.70
CA LEU A 134 2.70 -0.40 17.71
C LEU A 134 1.18 -0.34 17.91
N PHE A 135 0.58 0.86 17.86
CA PHE A 135 -0.86 0.99 17.90
C PHE A 135 -1.54 0.23 16.73
N CYS A 136 -1.01 0.35 15.52
CA CYS A 136 -1.47 -0.47 14.38
C CYS A 136 -1.27 -1.97 14.62
N CYS A 137 -0.14 -2.38 15.27
CA CYS A 137 0.14 -3.78 15.61
C CYS A 137 -0.82 -4.35 16.66
N PHE A 138 -1.39 -3.52 17.54
CA PHE A 138 -2.25 -3.96 18.62
C PHE A 138 -3.75 -3.75 18.38
N THR A 139 -4.13 -3.01 17.32
CA THR A 139 -5.52 -2.72 16.97
C THR A 139 -5.93 -3.23 15.59
N SER A 140 -4.97 -3.69 14.79
CA SER A 140 -5.19 -4.05 13.37
C SER A 140 -5.68 -2.88 12.49
N LEU A 141 -5.68 -1.65 12.95
CA LEU A 141 -6.07 -0.49 12.17
C LEU A 141 -5.08 -0.23 11.03
N ARG A 142 -5.59 0.29 9.91
CA ARG A 142 -4.72 0.83 8.86
C ARG A 142 -4.16 2.18 9.30
N TYR A 143 -3.00 2.55 8.76
CA TYR A 143 -2.41 3.87 9.00
C TYR A 143 -3.41 5.01 8.74
N SER A 144 -4.22 4.93 7.67
CA SER A 144 -5.24 5.94 7.36
C SER A 144 -6.28 6.10 8.46
N ASP A 145 -6.67 4.99 9.09
CA ASP A 145 -7.67 4.99 10.15
C ASP A 145 -7.08 5.56 11.44
N VAL A 146 -5.83 5.18 11.77
CA VAL A 146 -5.11 5.74 12.93
C VAL A 146 -4.83 7.24 12.74
N ARG A 147 -4.49 7.68 11.51
CA ARG A 147 -4.29 9.10 11.20
C ARG A 147 -5.54 9.95 11.43
N ASN A 148 -6.72 9.37 11.23
CA ASN A 148 -8.00 10.08 11.40
C ASN A 148 -8.68 9.80 12.74
N LEU A 149 -8.07 9.00 13.63
CA LEU A 149 -8.61 8.69 14.95
C LEU A 149 -8.63 9.95 15.81
N LYS A 150 -9.82 10.36 16.22
CA LYS A 150 -10.04 11.53 17.09
C LYS A 150 -10.14 11.10 18.54
N ARG A 151 -9.92 12.05 19.45
CA ARG A 151 -10.11 11.81 20.90
C ARG A 151 -11.55 11.42 21.23
N SER A 152 -12.52 11.97 20.52
CA SER A 152 -13.94 11.62 20.68
C SER A 152 -14.26 10.16 20.41
N ASP A 153 -13.43 9.51 19.57
CA ASP A 153 -13.61 8.13 19.17
C ASP A 153 -13.04 7.15 20.21
N VAL A 154 -12.22 7.64 21.15
CA VAL A 154 -11.61 6.86 22.22
C VAL A 154 -12.54 6.80 23.42
N LYS A 155 -12.95 5.57 23.79
CA LYS A 155 -13.75 5.29 24.99
C LYS A 155 -12.84 4.66 26.08
N SER A 156 -13.43 4.32 27.19
CA SER A 156 -12.68 3.74 28.35
C SER A 156 -12.02 2.39 28.06
N ASP A 157 -12.64 1.57 27.22
CA ASP A 157 -12.24 0.18 26.95
C ASP A 157 -12.15 -0.16 25.46
N HIS A 158 -12.68 0.68 24.59
CA HIS A 158 -12.68 0.47 23.14
C HIS A 158 -12.51 1.78 22.37
N ILE A 159 -12.33 1.66 21.06
CA ILE A 159 -12.39 2.78 20.11
C ILE A 159 -13.49 2.52 19.09
N GLU A 160 -14.20 3.59 18.70
CA GLU A 160 -15.19 3.56 17.62
C GLU A 160 -14.60 4.23 16.37
N VAL A 161 -14.46 3.49 15.29
CA VAL A 161 -13.78 3.95 14.07
C VAL A 161 -14.63 3.67 12.84
N THR A 162 -14.87 4.68 12.04
CA THR A 162 -15.34 4.47 10.66
C THR A 162 -14.12 4.43 9.74
N THR A 163 -13.88 3.28 9.09
CA THR A 163 -12.69 3.06 8.26
C THR A 163 -12.71 3.94 7.02
N VAL A 164 -11.57 4.56 6.69
CA VAL A 164 -11.46 5.48 5.55
C VAL A 164 -11.65 4.77 4.21
N LYS A 165 -11.19 3.51 4.10
CA LYS A 165 -11.14 2.79 2.82
C LYS A 165 -12.45 2.10 2.46
N THR A 166 -13.19 1.57 3.44
CA THR A 166 -14.36 0.72 3.22
C THR A 166 -15.62 1.28 3.86
N ALA A 167 -15.51 2.41 4.58
CA ALA A 167 -16.59 3.04 5.32
C ALA A 167 -17.30 2.13 6.35
N ASP A 168 -16.60 1.07 6.80
CA ASP A 168 -17.12 0.18 7.84
C ASP A 168 -17.03 0.86 9.21
N SER A 169 -18.09 0.76 10.02
CA SER A 169 -18.06 1.16 11.42
C SER A 169 -17.58 -0.02 12.27
N LEU A 170 -16.51 0.20 13.03
CA LEU A 170 -15.86 -0.82 13.85
C LEU A 170 -15.79 -0.34 15.31
N SER A 171 -16.10 -1.24 16.23
CA SER A 171 -15.76 -1.12 17.66
C SER A 171 -14.58 -2.07 17.94
N ILE A 172 -13.45 -1.52 18.39
CA ILE A 172 -12.22 -2.28 18.63
C ILE A 172 -11.86 -2.17 20.10
N GLU A 173 -11.87 -3.30 20.80
CA GLU A 173 -11.44 -3.37 22.19
C GLU A 173 -9.96 -3.02 22.33
N LEU A 174 -9.67 -2.24 23.35
CA LEU A 174 -8.31 -1.82 23.68
C LEU A 174 -7.65 -2.80 24.63
N ASN A 175 -6.55 -3.40 24.19
CA ASN A 175 -5.69 -4.17 25.07
C ASN A 175 -4.75 -3.26 25.90
N LYS A 176 -4.02 -3.83 26.84
CA LYS A 176 -3.12 -3.07 27.73
C LYS A 176 -2.09 -2.20 27.01
N TYR A 177 -1.62 -2.64 25.84
CA TYR A 177 -0.60 -1.92 25.06
C TYR A 177 -1.20 -0.72 24.31
N SER A 178 -2.32 -0.92 23.62
CA SER A 178 -3.02 0.17 22.94
C SER A 178 -3.55 1.22 23.92
N LYS A 179 -4.06 0.80 25.11
CA LYS A 179 -4.42 1.71 26.20
C LYS A 179 -3.24 2.55 26.69
N ALA A 180 -2.09 1.93 26.93
CA ALA A 180 -0.90 2.64 27.39
C ALA A 180 -0.42 3.70 26.40
N ILE A 181 -0.51 3.40 25.09
CA ILE A 181 -0.15 4.36 24.05
C ILE A 181 -1.12 5.55 24.04
N LEU A 182 -2.43 5.31 24.11
CA LEU A 182 -3.42 6.40 24.14
C LEU A 182 -3.28 7.25 25.41
N GLU A 183 -3.04 6.62 26.56
CA GLU A 183 -2.82 7.30 27.84
C GLU A 183 -1.60 8.21 27.80
N LYS A 184 -0.48 7.76 27.17
CA LYS A 184 0.73 8.57 27.00
C LYS A 184 0.47 9.90 26.28
N TYR A 185 -0.47 9.91 25.34
CA TYR A 185 -0.76 11.09 24.49
C TYR A 185 -2.04 11.85 24.90
N LYS A 186 -2.74 11.43 25.96
CA LYS A 186 -4.06 11.97 26.32
C LYS A 186 -4.07 13.48 26.57
N ASP A 187 -3.01 14.00 27.20
CA ASP A 187 -2.90 15.41 27.58
C ASP A 187 -2.15 16.26 26.56
N ILE A 188 -1.63 15.64 25.48
CA ILE A 188 -0.91 16.34 24.42
C ILE A 188 -1.91 16.79 23.34
N HIS A 189 -2.00 18.08 23.10
CA HIS A 189 -2.91 18.62 22.10
C HIS A 189 -2.35 18.46 20.67
N PHE A 190 -3.12 17.81 19.80
CA PHE A 190 -2.82 17.70 18.35
C PHE A 190 -3.87 18.44 17.54
N GLU A 191 -3.49 18.92 16.35
CA GLU A 191 -4.41 19.54 15.41
C GLU A 191 -5.61 18.63 15.10
N ASN A 192 -6.76 19.25 14.83
CA ASN A 192 -8.02 18.55 14.52
C ASN A 192 -8.48 17.53 15.57
N HIS A 193 -8.07 17.68 16.82
CA HIS A 193 -8.40 16.79 17.93
C HIS A 193 -7.96 15.33 17.73
N MET A 194 -6.88 15.10 17.00
CA MET A 194 -6.31 13.76 16.77
C MET A 194 -5.88 13.12 18.10
N ALA A 195 -6.03 11.80 18.20
CA ALA A 195 -5.66 11.03 19.38
C ALA A 195 -4.16 10.72 19.46
N LEU A 196 -3.46 10.63 18.31
CA LEU A 196 -2.08 10.18 18.20
C LEU A 196 -1.22 11.10 17.32
N PRO A 197 0.11 11.15 17.53
CA PRO A 197 1.04 12.02 16.82
C PRO A 197 1.42 11.49 15.43
N VAL A 198 0.44 11.31 14.54
CA VAL A 198 0.66 10.71 13.21
C VAL A 198 1.27 11.73 12.25
N ILE A 199 2.41 11.40 11.66
CA ILE A 199 3.08 12.18 10.60
C ILE A 199 2.72 11.62 9.21
N SER A 200 3.21 12.21 8.12
CA SER A 200 2.93 11.73 6.77
C SER A 200 3.35 10.27 6.56
N ASN A 201 2.62 9.53 5.71
CA ASN A 201 2.89 8.11 5.49
C ASN A 201 4.29 7.83 4.94
N GLN A 202 4.81 8.73 4.10
CA GLN A 202 6.18 8.62 3.57
C GLN A 202 7.18 8.67 4.73
N LYS A 203 7.14 9.71 5.56
CA LYS A 203 8.05 9.86 6.71
C LYS A 203 7.87 8.73 7.73
N MET A 204 6.63 8.27 7.96
CA MET A 204 6.39 7.11 8.82
C MET A 204 7.14 5.87 8.31
N ASN A 205 7.06 5.58 7.02
CA ASN A 205 7.73 4.42 6.44
C ASN A 205 9.26 4.55 6.50
N ASP A 206 9.81 5.73 6.21
CA ASP A 206 11.26 5.97 6.24
C ASP A 206 11.80 5.82 7.66
N TYR A 207 11.17 6.45 8.63
CA TYR A 207 11.56 6.36 10.03
C TYR A 207 11.29 4.99 10.66
N LEU A 208 10.28 4.26 10.19
CA LEU A 208 10.04 2.89 10.64
C LEU A 208 11.15 1.94 10.18
N LYS A 209 11.70 2.13 8.99
CA LYS A 209 12.86 1.38 8.52
C LYS A 209 14.10 1.70 9.35
N GLU A 210 14.36 2.98 9.62
CA GLU A 210 15.44 3.40 10.49
C GLU A 210 15.31 2.79 11.90
N LEU A 211 14.12 2.85 12.48
CA LEU A 211 13.85 2.24 13.78
C LEU A 211 14.03 0.72 13.76
N GLY A 212 13.59 0.06 12.70
CA GLY A 212 13.74 -1.38 12.51
C GLY A 212 15.20 -1.81 12.38
N GLU A 213 16.03 -1.01 11.73
CA GLU A 213 17.47 -1.21 11.65
C GLU A 213 18.12 -1.10 13.03
N LEU A 214 17.82 -0.03 13.76
CA LEU A 214 18.32 0.19 15.11
C LEU A 214 17.88 -0.89 16.10
N ALA A 215 16.67 -1.42 15.94
CA ALA A 215 16.15 -2.53 16.74
C ALA A 215 16.60 -3.92 16.25
N GLU A 216 17.54 -3.96 15.30
CA GLU A 216 18.14 -5.20 14.76
C GLU A 216 17.10 -6.19 14.18
N ILE A 217 16.11 -5.68 13.43
CA ILE A 217 15.14 -6.53 12.73
C ILE A 217 15.75 -6.93 11.38
N ASN A 218 16.82 -7.74 11.45
CA ASN A 218 17.74 -7.99 10.34
C ASN A 218 17.50 -9.32 9.62
N GLU A 219 16.42 -10.07 9.92
CA GLU A 219 16.12 -11.32 9.22
C GLU A 219 16.23 -11.13 7.70
N PRO A 220 17.04 -11.95 6.98
CA PRO A 220 17.17 -11.84 5.54
C PRO A 220 15.89 -12.35 4.86
N ILE A 221 15.24 -11.47 4.12
CA ILE A 221 14.02 -11.77 3.36
C ILE A 221 14.38 -11.91 1.90
N ARG A 222 14.21 -13.11 1.35
CA ARG A 222 14.32 -13.34 -0.10
C ARG A 222 12.99 -13.00 -0.77
N GLU A 223 12.99 -12.03 -1.67
CA GLU A 223 11.91 -11.77 -2.61
C GLU A 223 12.28 -12.34 -3.98
N THR A 224 11.37 -13.15 -4.55
CA THR A 224 11.51 -13.66 -5.92
C THR A 224 10.46 -12.97 -6.79
N TYR A 225 10.89 -12.43 -7.93
CA TYR A 225 9.99 -11.85 -8.91
C TYR A 225 10.50 -12.11 -10.34
N TYR A 226 9.67 -11.76 -11.33
CA TYR A 226 10.04 -11.97 -12.74
C TYR A 226 9.98 -10.63 -13.51
N LYS A 227 10.95 -10.43 -14.41
CA LYS A 227 10.94 -9.50 -15.52
C LYS A 227 10.94 -10.31 -16.80
N GLY A 228 9.82 -10.35 -17.53
CA GLY A 228 9.65 -11.29 -18.64
C GLY A 228 9.78 -12.74 -18.16
N ASN A 229 10.75 -13.46 -18.71
CA ASN A 229 11.09 -14.84 -18.30
C ASN A 229 12.25 -14.92 -17.29
N GLU A 230 12.93 -13.81 -17.07
CA GLU A 230 14.04 -13.74 -16.12
C GLU A 230 13.53 -13.79 -14.69
N ARG A 231 14.06 -14.74 -13.92
CA ARG A 231 13.83 -14.86 -12.49
C ARG A 231 14.87 -14.03 -11.75
N ILE A 232 14.41 -13.16 -10.87
CA ILE A 232 15.26 -12.32 -10.04
C ILE A 232 14.99 -12.66 -8.59
N ASP A 233 16.06 -12.97 -7.85
CA ASP A 233 16.03 -13.22 -6.41
C ASP A 233 16.79 -12.08 -5.72
N GLU A 234 16.11 -11.31 -4.90
CA GLU A 234 16.69 -10.26 -4.06
C GLU A 234 16.64 -10.68 -2.59
N VAL A 235 17.72 -10.48 -1.87
CA VAL A 235 17.76 -10.68 -0.42
C VAL A 235 17.92 -9.33 0.26
N THR A 236 16.94 -8.96 1.07
CA THR A 236 16.88 -7.66 1.73
C THR A 236 16.65 -7.87 3.22
N PRO A 237 17.31 -7.13 4.13
CA PRO A 237 17.03 -7.22 5.55
C PRO A 237 15.58 -6.76 5.83
N LYS A 238 14.92 -7.44 6.75
CA LYS A 238 13.48 -7.26 7.03
C LYS A 238 13.11 -5.82 7.36
N TYR A 239 13.97 -5.11 8.10
CA TYR A 239 13.72 -3.70 8.44
C TYR A 239 13.51 -2.82 7.19
N ALA A 240 14.25 -3.05 6.11
CA ALA A 240 14.15 -2.28 4.88
C ALA A 240 12.82 -2.49 4.13
N LEU A 241 12.09 -3.56 4.46
CA LEU A 241 10.77 -3.89 3.90
C LEU A 241 9.61 -3.46 4.82
N LEU A 242 9.90 -2.91 6.01
CA LEU A 242 8.88 -2.43 6.92
C LEU A 242 8.12 -1.23 6.33
N SER A 243 6.84 -1.22 6.60
CA SER A 243 5.94 -0.13 6.26
C SER A 243 4.80 -0.07 7.27
N THR A 244 4.08 1.02 7.33
CA THR A 244 2.91 1.16 8.22
C THR A 244 1.91 0.02 8.06
N HIS A 245 1.79 -0.52 6.84
CA HIS A 245 0.91 -1.66 6.57
C HIS A 245 1.38 -2.98 7.22
N ALA A 246 2.67 -3.10 7.54
CA ALA A 246 3.20 -4.24 8.29
C ALA A 246 2.58 -4.33 9.70
N GLY A 247 2.18 -3.21 10.32
CA GLY A 247 1.53 -3.22 11.63
C GLY A 247 0.25 -4.05 11.64
N ARG A 248 -0.66 -3.81 10.69
CA ARG A 248 -1.89 -4.61 10.55
C ARG A 248 -1.59 -6.09 10.26
N ARG A 249 -0.58 -6.38 9.43
CA ARG A 249 -0.17 -7.76 9.15
C ARG A 249 0.42 -8.44 10.38
N THR A 250 1.18 -7.71 11.17
CA THR A 250 1.73 -8.19 12.45
C THR A 250 0.61 -8.62 13.40
N PHE A 251 -0.45 -7.81 13.54
CA PHE A 251 -1.62 -8.20 14.32
C PHE A 251 -2.22 -9.51 13.81
N ILE A 252 -2.55 -9.56 12.52
CA ILE A 252 -3.24 -10.71 11.91
C ILE A 252 -2.40 -11.99 12.02
N CYS A 253 -1.10 -11.94 11.67
CA CYS A 253 -0.24 -13.11 11.69
C CYS A 253 -0.02 -13.64 13.12
N ASN A 254 0.17 -12.73 14.10
CA ASN A 254 0.33 -13.15 15.51
C ASN A 254 -0.99 -13.68 16.10
N ALA A 255 -2.15 -13.11 15.77
CA ALA A 255 -3.45 -13.62 16.19
C ALA A 255 -3.70 -15.02 15.63
N LEU A 256 -3.46 -15.23 14.34
CA LEU A 256 -3.58 -16.56 13.70
C LEU A 256 -2.62 -17.58 14.33
N ALA A 257 -1.40 -17.18 14.72
CA ALA A 257 -0.44 -18.07 15.40
C ALA A 257 -0.93 -18.47 16.81
N LEU A 258 -1.77 -17.66 17.43
CA LEU A 258 -2.41 -17.94 18.71
C LEU A 258 -3.74 -18.71 18.58
N GLY A 259 -4.18 -19.01 17.38
CA GLY A 259 -5.43 -19.72 17.12
C GLY A 259 -6.70 -18.86 17.21
N ILE A 260 -6.54 -17.53 17.07
CA ILE A 260 -7.62 -16.53 17.12
C ILE A 260 -8.05 -16.18 15.69
#